data_19a9d3a829d562c63067b55b76fcbad6
#
_entry.id   19a9d3a829d562c63067b55b76fcbad6
#
_cell.length_a   1.000
_cell.length_b   1.000
_cell.length_c   1.000
_cell.angle_alpha   90.00
_cell.angle_beta   90.00
_cell.angle_gamma   90.00
#
_symmetry.space_group_name_H-M   'P 1'
#
loop_
_entity.id
_entity.type
_entity.pdbx_description
1 polymer ?
#
loop_
_entity_poly.entity_id
_entity_poly.type
_entity_poly.pdbx_seq_one_letter_code
_entity_poly.pdbx_strand_id
1 'polypeptide(L)'
;MASHPAGPEIERLIQLLAKLPGLGPRSARRAALVLLKKRELLLEPLAAALRDAADAITTCEVCGNLDTTSPCALCRDPRRDSHVLCVVEDVADLWALERASVFKGRYHVLGGALSALDGVTPERLNVKSLLERVTGGVEEVILAMNATVEGQTTAHYLLDALEPIGVKVTRLAHGVPVGGELDYLDEGTLSAAFSARRSL
;
A
#
# COMPACT_ATOMS: atom_id res chain seq x y z
N MET A 1 23.51 -19.24 -30.05
CA MET A 1 22.24 -19.20 -29.28
C MET A 1 22.31 -20.34 -28.27
N ALA A 2 22.35 -20.02 -26.98
CA ALA A 2 22.34 -21.05 -25.94
C ALA A 2 20.97 -21.74 -25.98
N SER A 3 20.95 -23.04 -26.30
CA SER A 3 19.75 -23.85 -26.23
C SER A 3 19.36 -24.00 -24.76
N HIS A 4 18.30 -23.32 -24.34
CA HIS A 4 17.73 -23.57 -23.02
C HIS A 4 17.17 -25.02 -22.97
N PRO A 5 17.45 -25.77 -21.89
CA PRO A 5 16.99 -27.18 -21.78
C PRO A 5 15.49 -27.32 -21.60
N ALA A 6 14.78 -26.22 -21.41
CA ALA A 6 13.33 -26.15 -21.24
C ALA A 6 12.65 -25.58 -22.48
N GLY A 7 11.43 -26.02 -22.78
CA GLY A 7 10.63 -25.45 -23.87
C GLY A 7 10.29 -23.99 -23.64
N PRO A 8 9.91 -23.24 -24.71
CA PRO A 8 9.67 -21.79 -24.64
C PRO A 8 8.57 -21.40 -23.64
N GLU A 9 7.57 -22.23 -23.43
CA GLU A 9 6.48 -22.00 -22.47
C GLU A 9 7.00 -22.05 -21.03
N ILE A 10 7.91 -22.95 -20.73
CA ILE A 10 8.52 -23.10 -19.40
C ILE A 10 9.44 -21.90 -19.13
N GLU A 11 10.25 -21.51 -20.11
CA GLU A 11 11.12 -20.34 -19.99
C GLU A 11 10.31 -19.06 -19.79
N ARG A 12 9.22 -18.88 -20.53
CA ARG A 12 8.32 -17.73 -20.35
C ARG A 12 7.72 -17.68 -18.94
N LEU A 13 7.28 -18.82 -18.41
CA LEU A 13 6.76 -18.93 -17.04
C LEU A 13 7.83 -18.52 -16.02
N ILE A 14 9.04 -19.05 -16.16
CA ILE A 14 10.18 -18.69 -15.28
C ILE A 14 10.47 -17.19 -15.34
N GLN A 15 10.50 -16.61 -16.54
CA GLN A 15 10.76 -15.16 -16.73
C GLN A 15 9.68 -14.28 -16.08
N LEU A 16 8.41 -14.67 -16.19
CA LEU A 16 7.31 -13.95 -15.56
C LEU A 16 7.36 -14.04 -14.04
N LEU A 17 7.61 -15.25 -13.51
CA LEU A 17 7.76 -15.43 -12.06
C LEU A 17 8.97 -14.66 -11.51
N ALA A 18 10.07 -14.55 -12.27
CA ALA A 18 11.27 -13.82 -11.86
C ALA A 18 11.07 -12.29 -11.81
N LYS A 19 9.99 -11.77 -12.37
CA LYS A 19 9.62 -10.34 -12.27
C LYS A 19 8.89 -10.02 -10.97
N LEU A 20 8.41 -11.02 -10.24
CA LEU A 20 7.73 -10.81 -8.98
C LEU A 20 8.74 -10.46 -7.88
N PRO A 21 8.44 -9.44 -7.04
CA PRO A 21 9.29 -9.08 -5.91
C PRO A 21 9.59 -10.30 -5.01
N GLY A 22 10.84 -10.43 -4.60
CA GLY A 22 11.28 -11.56 -3.77
C GLY A 22 11.52 -12.88 -4.53
N LEU A 23 11.15 -12.99 -5.80
CA LEU A 23 11.40 -14.15 -6.64
C LEU A 23 12.57 -13.90 -7.60
N GLY A 24 13.80 -14.13 -7.11
CA GLY A 24 14.96 -14.12 -8.00
C GLY A 24 14.96 -15.30 -9.00
N PRO A 25 15.85 -15.28 -10.01
CA PRO A 25 15.84 -16.28 -11.09
C PRO A 25 15.91 -17.75 -10.63
N ARG A 26 16.65 -18.03 -9.54
CA ARG A 26 16.74 -19.37 -8.96
C ARG A 26 15.42 -19.81 -8.32
N SER A 27 14.81 -18.91 -7.53
CA SER A 27 13.53 -19.17 -6.85
C SER A 27 12.39 -19.29 -7.86
N ALA A 28 12.35 -18.45 -8.90
CA ALA A 28 11.39 -18.53 -9.99
C ALA A 28 11.46 -19.86 -10.72
N ARG A 29 12.66 -20.36 -11.04
CA ARG A 29 12.86 -21.67 -11.65
C ARG A 29 12.36 -22.82 -10.76
N ARG A 30 12.66 -22.74 -9.45
CA ARG A 30 12.15 -23.74 -8.48
C ARG A 30 10.63 -23.72 -8.39
N ALA A 31 10.03 -22.53 -8.32
CA ALA A 31 8.57 -22.37 -8.28
C ALA A 31 7.93 -22.96 -9.56
N ALA A 32 8.43 -22.61 -10.74
CA ALA A 32 7.95 -23.16 -12.01
C ALA A 32 7.98 -24.69 -12.02
N LEU A 33 9.10 -25.31 -11.61
CA LEU A 33 9.22 -26.75 -11.56
C LEU A 33 8.23 -27.42 -10.57
N VAL A 34 7.96 -26.77 -9.43
CA VAL A 34 6.97 -27.27 -8.47
C VAL A 34 5.56 -27.19 -9.07
N LEU A 35 5.21 -26.09 -9.71
CA LEU A 35 3.92 -25.91 -10.39
C LEU A 35 3.72 -26.97 -11.48
N LEU A 36 4.71 -27.15 -12.35
CA LEU A 36 4.64 -28.12 -13.46
C LEU A 36 4.52 -29.56 -12.97
N LYS A 37 5.24 -29.94 -11.90
CA LYS A 37 5.16 -31.28 -11.30
C LYS A 37 3.84 -31.54 -10.56
N LYS A 38 3.19 -30.50 -10.06
CA LYS A 38 1.91 -30.56 -9.32
C LYS A 38 0.82 -29.85 -10.10
N ARG A 39 0.67 -30.23 -11.37
CA ARG A 39 -0.18 -29.53 -12.33
C ARG A 39 -1.62 -29.34 -11.82
N GLU A 40 -2.29 -30.44 -11.51
CA GLU A 40 -3.69 -30.42 -11.08
C GLU A 40 -3.88 -29.75 -9.70
N LEU A 41 -2.89 -29.94 -8.81
CA LEU A 41 -2.98 -29.45 -7.43
C LEU A 41 -2.62 -27.98 -7.29
N LEU A 42 -1.69 -27.46 -8.10
CA LEU A 42 -1.15 -26.10 -7.96
C LEU A 42 -1.25 -25.26 -9.22
N LEU A 43 -0.80 -25.78 -10.38
CA LEU A 43 -0.68 -24.96 -11.58
C LEU A 43 -2.05 -24.53 -12.11
N GLU A 44 -2.97 -25.47 -12.26
CA GLU A 44 -4.30 -25.19 -12.82
C GLU A 44 -5.15 -24.31 -11.89
N PRO A 45 -5.25 -24.59 -10.57
CA PRO A 45 -5.93 -23.69 -9.65
C PRO A 45 -5.32 -22.28 -9.57
N LEU A 46 -3.98 -22.17 -9.59
CA LEU A 46 -3.31 -20.88 -9.60
C LEU A 46 -3.60 -20.10 -10.90
N ALA A 47 -3.54 -20.78 -12.05
CA ALA A 47 -3.84 -20.16 -13.34
C ALA A 47 -5.30 -19.70 -13.43
N ALA A 48 -6.25 -20.45 -12.86
CA ALA A 48 -7.64 -20.02 -12.74
C ALA A 48 -7.78 -18.78 -11.85
N ALA A 49 -7.23 -18.84 -10.64
CA ALA A 49 -7.30 -17.72 -9.70
C ALA A 49 -6.66 -16.43 -10.24
N LEU A 50 -5.56 -16.54 -11.00
CA LEU A 50 -4.93 -15.37 -11.65
C LEU A 50 -5.84 -14.78 -12.74
N ARG A 51 -6.53 -15.61 -13.52
CA ARG A 51 -7.52 -15.12 -14.50
C ARG A 51 -8.70 -14.45 -13.83
N ASP A 52 -9.29 -15.11 -12.83
CA ASP A 52 -10.43 -14.57 -12.09
C ASP A 52 -10.10 -13.22 -11.44
N ALA A 53 -8.91 -13.10 -10.85
CA ALA A 53 -8.42 -11.84 -10.29
C ALA A 53 -8.21 -10.78 -11.37
N ALA A 54 -7.61 -11.14 -12.52
CA ALA A 54 -7.38 -10.19 -13.62
C ALA A 54 -8.68 -9.65 -14.22
N ASP A 55 -9.74 -10.47 -14.24
CA ASP A 55 -11.04 -10.11 -14.82
C ASP A 55 -11.93 -9.35 -13.83
N ALA A 56 -11.80 -9.65 -12.52
CA ALA A 56 -12.73 -9.13 -11.50
C ALA A 56 -12.19 -7.91 -10.74
N ILE A 57 -10.85 -7.80 -10.54
CA ILE A 57 -10.29 -6.73 -9.70
C ILE A 57 -10.34 -5.38 -10.41
N THR A 58 -10.87 -4.39 -9.70
CA THR A 58 -10.94 -2.99 -10.12
C THR A 58 -10.43 -2.07 -9.02
N THR A 59 -10.00 -0.87 -9.42
CA THR A 59 -9.67 0.19 -8.47
C THR A 59 -10.93 0.92 -8.05
N CYS A 60 -11.14 1.05 -6.75
CA CYS A 60 -12.26 1.80 -6.21
C CYS A 60 -12.17 3.27 -6.59
N GLU A 61 -13.17 3.79 -7.31
CA GLU A 61 -13.25 5.19 -7.75
C GLU A 61 -13.27 6.20 -6.58
N VAL A 62 -13.72 5.77 -5.39
CA VAL A 62 -13.84 6.63 -4.22
C VAL A 62 -12.53 6.72 -3.43
N CYS A 63 -11.86 5.60 -3.18
CA CYS A 63 -10.73 5.57 -2.24
C CYS A 63 -9.42 5.03 -2.82
N GLY A 64 -9.39 4.52 -4.05
CA GLY A 64 -8.20 3.95 -4.66
C GLY A 64 -7.85 2.52 -4.20
N ASN A 65 -8.62 1.89 -3.32
CA ASN A 65 -8.42 0.50 -2.93
C ASN A 65 -8.69 -0.45 -4.11
N LEU A 66 -8.08 -1.65 -4.07
CA LEU A 66 -8.40 -2.74 -4.99
C LEU A 66 -9.53 -3.60 -4.42
N ASP A 67 -10.58 -3.84 -5.22
CA ASP A 67 -11.72 -4.68 -4.85
C ASP A 67 -12.36 -5.26 -6.12
N THR A 68 -13.32 -6.14 -5.97
CA THR A 68 -14.15 -6.67 -7.08
C THR A 68 -15.32 -5.77 -7.44
N THR A 69 -15.55 -4.71 -6.67
CA THR A 69 -16.65 -3.75 -6.88
C THR A 69 -16.17 -2.32 -6.65
N SER A 70 -16.77 -1.35 -7.37
CA SER A 70 -16.59 0.09 -7.10
C SER A 70 -17.97 0.73 -6.90
N PRO A 71 -18.18 1.46 -5.78
CA PRO A 71 -17.30 1.63 -4.60
C PRO A 71 -16.99 0.30 -3.89
N CYS A 72 -15.78 0.19 -3.27
CA CYS A 72 -15.34 -1.00 -2.58
C CYS A 72 -16.14 -1.28 -1.29
N ALA A 73 -15.97 -2.49 -0.74
CA ALA A 73 -16.65 -2.91 0.48
C ALA A 73 -16.42 -1.94 1.66
N LEU A 74 -15.19 -1.41 1.80
CA LEU A 74 -14.87 -0.44 2.87
C LEU A 74 -15.58 0.89 2.68
N CYS A 75 -15.71 1.37 1.45
CA CYS A 75 -16.43 2.62 1.16
C CYS A 75 -17.95 2.48 1.33
N ARG A 76 -18.49 1.29 1.13
CA ARG A 76 -19.93 1.00 1.27
C ARG A 76 -20.35 0.63 2.69
N ASP A 77 -19.42 0.33 3.60
CA ASP A 77 -19.77 -0.05 4.97
C ASP A 77 -20.31 1.17 5.75
N PRO A 78 -21.63 1.17 6.10
CA PRO A 78 -22.26 2.30 6.80
C PRO A 78 -21.82 2.44 8.26
N ARG A 79 -21.12 1.44 8.81
CA ARG A 79 -20.62 1.47 10.19
C ARG A 79 -19.33 2.27 10.31
N ARG A 80 -18.72 2.64 9.17
CA ARG A 80 -17.48 3.42 9.14
C ARG A 80 -17.77 4.90 9.24
N ASP A 81 -17.03 5.56 10.12
CA ASP A 81 -17.10 7.00 10.30
C ASP A 81 -16.66 7.72 9.01
N SER A 82 -17.58 8.49 8.43
CA SER A 82 -17.30 9.27 7.21
C SER A 82 -16.59 10.59 7.49
N HIS A 83 -16.53 11.03 8.76
CA HIS A 83 -15.89 12.28 9.17
C HIS A 83 -14.38 12.14 9.39
N VAL A 84 -13.86 10.90 9.49
CA VAL A 84 -12.43 10.63 9.67
C VAL A 84 -11.88 9.88 8.48
N LEU A 85 -10.86 10.47 7.85
CA LEU A 85 -10.23 9.95 6.64
C LEU A 85 -8.76 9.61 6.90
N CYS A 86 -8.38 8.33 6.73
CA CYS A 86 -6.99 7.88 6.80
C CYS A 86 -6.40 7.83 5.39
N VAL A 87 -5.36 8.62 5.15
CA VAL A 87 -4.63 8.67 3.89
C VAL A 87 -3.41 7.79 3.98
N VAL A 88 -3.24 6.89 3.02
CA VAL A 88 -2.13 5.95 2.91
C VAL A 88 -1.45 6.07 1.54
N GLU A 89 -0.20 5.64 1.44
CA GLU A 89 0.55 5.69 0.19
C GLU A 89 0.05 4.63 -0.80
N ASP A 90 -0.12 3.39 -0.33
CA ASP A 90 -0.45 2.24 -1.17
C ASP A 90 -1.57 1.38 -0.56
N VAL A 91 -2.15 0.52 -1.39
CA VAL A 91 -3.16 -0.46 -0.98
C VAL A 91 -2.64 -1.43 0.08
N ALA A 92 -1.34 -1.76 0.03
CA ALA A 92 -0.71 -2.64 1.01
C ALA A 92 -0.77 -2.05 2.43
N ASP A 93 -0.59 -0.72 2.57
CA ASP A 93 -0.68 0.00 3.84
C ASP A 93 -2.11 -0.04 4.38
N LEU A 94 -3.10 0.22 3.52
CA LEU A 94 -4.52 0.10 3.85
C LEU A 94 -4.83 -1.30 4.38
N TRP A 95 -4.41 -2.34 3.69
CA TRP A 95 -4.66 -3.72 4.10
C TRP A 95 -3.93 -4.08 5.40
N ALA A 96 -2.77 -3.48 5.68
CA ALA A 96 -2.08 -3.67 6.95
C ALA A 96 -2.89 -3.07 8.11
N LEU A 97 -3.41 -1.85 7.96
CA LEU A 97 -4.25 -1.18 8.95
C LEU A 97 -5.58 -1.92 9.18
N GLU A 98 -6.21 -2.44 8.12
CA GLU A 98 -7.43 -3.25 8.23
C GLU A 98 -7.19 -4.57 8.97
N ARG A 99 -6.08 -5.27 8.69
CA ARG A 99 -5.71 -6.48 9.45
C ARG A 99 -5.52 -6.21 10.94
N ALA A 100 -4.95 -5.06 11.28
CA ALA A 100 -4.78 -4.63 12.66
C ALA A 100 -6.10 -4.25 13.34
N SER A 101 -7.16 -3.97 12.56
CA SER A 101 -8.51 -3.61 13.02
C SER A 101 -8.55 -2.42 13.98
N VAL A 102 -7.59 -1.51 13.87
CA VAL A 102 -7.42 -0.36 14.78
C VAL A 102 -8.17 0.90 14.33
N PHE A 103 -8.64 0.93 13.06
CA PHE A 103 -9.27 2.10 12.48
C PHE A 103 -10.69 1.80 12.00
N LYS A 104 -11.62 2.72 12.26
CA LYS A 104 -13.05 2.59 11.94
C LYS A 104 -13.57 3.68 10.99
N GLY A 105 -12.69 4.59 10.55
CA GLY A 105 -13.02 5.60 9.55
C GLY A 105 -12.87 5.09 8.11
N ARG A 106 -12.82 6.01 7.17
CA ARG A 106 -12.65 5.73 5.74
C ARG A 106 -11.19 5.92 5.31
N TYR A 107 -10.82 5.29 4.21
CA TYR A 107 -9.46 5.38 3.66
C TYR A 107 -9.41 6.19 2.37
N HIS A 108 -8.20 6.69 2.07
CA HIS A 108 -7.83 7.23 0.78
C HIS A 108 -6.42 6.77 0.41
N VAL A 109 -6.29 6.12 -0.73
CA VAL A 109 -5.02 5.61 -1.26
C VAL A 109 -4.48 6.61 -2.27
N LEU A 110 -3.29 7.13 -2.03
CA LEU A 110 -2.63 8.10 -2.92
C LEU A 110 -2.13 7.47 -4.23
N GLY A 111 -1.77 6.18 -4.18
CA GLY A 111 -1.17 5.46 -5.30
C GLY A 111 0.35 5.58 -5.36
N GLY A 112 1.00 6.06 -4.29
CA GLY A 112 2.44 6.19 -4.12
C GLY A 112 2.84 7.32 -3.19
N ALA A 113 4.13 7.67 -3.21
CA ALA A 113 4.71 8.82 -2.53
C ALA A 113 5.46 9.71 -3.53
N LEU A 114 5.62 10.99 -3.22
CA LEU A 114 6.42 11.92 -4.03
C LEU A 114 7.86 11.44 -4.07
N SER A 115 8.43 11.32 -5.28
CA SER A 115 9.81 10.91 -5.48
C SER A 115 10.41 11.67 -6.67
N ALA A 116 11.39 12.49 -6.39
CA ALA A 116 12.12 13.20 -7.44
C ALA A 116 12.98 12.23 -8.27
N LEU A 117 13.49 11.16 -7.65
CA LEU A 117 14.31 10.15 -8.31
C LEU A 117 13.50 9.31 -9.28
N ASP A 118 12.27 8.94 -8.90
CA ASP A 118 11.38 8.12 -9.73
C ASP A 118 10.45 8.96 -10.59
N GLY A 119 10.56 10.30 -10.50
CA GLY A 119 9.73 11.24 -11.25
C GLY A 119 8.25 11.19 -10.85
N VAL A 120 7.95 10.82 -9.59
CA VAL A 120 6.57 10.84 -9.08
C VAL A 120 6.24 12.24 -8.59
N THR A 121 5.37 12.92 -9.33
CA THR A 121 4.90 14.27 -9.05
C THR A 121 3.49 14.24 -8.44
N PRO A 122 2.99 15.34 -7.83
CA PRO A 122 1.64 15.39 -7.25
C PRO A 122 0.52 15.01 -8.22
N GLU A 123 0.69 15.29 -9.51
CA GLU A 123 -0.30 14.98 -10.56
C GLU A 123 -0.44 13.47 -10.83
N ARG A 124 0.57 12.69 -10.43
CA ARG A 124 0.53 11.22 -10.51
C ARG A 124 -0.13 10.57 -9.31
N LEU A 125 -0.37 11.34 -8.25
CA LEU A 125 -1.01 10.87 -7.03
C LEU A 125 -2.49 11.30 -7.00
N ASN A 126 -3.30 10.57 -6.26
CA ASN A 126 -4.74 10.84 -6.09
C ASN A 126 -5.01 12.05 -5.17
N VAL A 127 -4.20 13.11 -5.25
CA VAL A 127 -4.34 14.30 -4.37
C VAL A 127 -5.61 15.09 -4.69
N LYS A 128 -5.93 15.27 -5.97
CA LYS A 128 -7.13 16.01 -6.37
C LYS A 128 -8.40 15.40 -5.76
N SER A 129 -8.58 14.10 -5.90
CA SER A 129 -9.74 13.40 -5.34
C SER A 129 -9.74 13.39 -3.81
N LEU A 130 -8.57 13.43 -3.15
CA LEU A 130 -8.47 13.65 -1.70
C LEU A 130 -9.08 14.99 -1.31
N LEU A 131 -8.65 16.08 -1.93
CA LEU A 131 -9.14 17.43 -1.62
C LEU A 131 -10.65 17.55 -1.85
N GLU A 132 -11.17 17.00 -2.95
CA GLU A 132 -12.61 16.95 -3.24
C GLU A 132 -13.39 16.18 -2.16
N ARG A 133 -12.84 15.08 -1.64
CA ARG A 133 -13.46 14.31 -0.55
C ARG A 133 -13.46 15.05 0.77
N VAL A 134 -12.36 15.75 1.09
CA VAL A 134 -12.22 16.48 2.36
C VAL A 134 -13.24 17.63 2.44
N THR A 135 -13.48 18.34 1.34
CA THR A 135 -14.50 19.39 1.29
C THR A 135 -15.94 18.87 1.47
N GLY A 136 -16.14 17.56 1.32
CA GLY A 136 -17.44 16.88 1.48
C GLY A 136 -17.86 16.60 2.93
N GLY A 137 -17.21 17.19 3.96
CA GLY A 137 -17.60 17.07 5.36
C GLY A 137 -16.69 16.17 6.20
N VAL A 138 -15.44 15.95 5.77
CA VAL A 138 -14.40 15.32 6.60
C VAL A 138 -13.92 16.31 7.66
N GLU A 139 -13.88 15.86 8.91
CA GLU A 139 -13.45 16.67 10.06
C GLU A 139 -11.99 16.42 10.45
N GLU A 140 -11.49 15.21 10.19
CA GLU A 140 -10.10 14.84 10.46
C GLU A 140 -9.50 14.03 9.32
N VAL A 141 -8.29 14.43 8.88
CA VAL A 141 -7.43 13.69 7.97
C VAL A 141 -6.24 13.14 8.74
N ILE A 142 -6.09 11.82 8.77
CA ILE A 142 -4.94 11.15 9.37
C ILE A 142 -3.95 10.79 8.26
N LEU A 143 -2.77 11.38 8.26
CA LEU A 143 -1.70 11.05 7.33
C LEU A 143 -0.93 9.83 7.85
N ALA A 144 -1.19 8.66 7.27
CA ALA A 144 -0.54 7.40 7.59
C ALA A 144 0.53 7.06 6.56
N MET A 145 1.48 8.00 6.38
CA MET A 145 2.61 7.85 5.46
C MET A 145 3.72 7.01 6.09
N ASN A 146 4.49 6.34 5.25
CA ASN A 146 5.67 5.60 5.68
C ASN A 146 6.73 6.55 6.30
N ALA A 147 7.55 6.03 7.21
CA ALA A 147 8.61 6.81 7.86
C ALA A 147 9.87 6.95 6.98
N THR A 148 9.68 7.08 5.66
CA THR A 148 10.72 7.33 4.65
C THR A 148 10.84 8.82 4.34
N VAL A 149 11.90 9.22 3.65
CA VAL A 149 12.07 10.62 3.19
C VAL A 149 10.93 11.00 2.24
N GLU A 150 10.58 10.13 1.31
CA GLU A 150 9.48 10.29 0.36
C GLU A 150 8.13 10.43 1.08
N GLY A 151 7.87 9.56 2.07
CA GLY A 151 6.65 9.61 2.87
C GLY A 151 6.53 10.90 3.68
N GLN A 152 7.63 11.36 4.30
CA GLN A 152 7.65 12.64 5.03
C GLN A 152 7.46 13.84 4.09
N THR A 153 8.11 13.83 2.92
CA THR A 153 7.94 14.88 1.89
C THR A 153 6.48 14.92 1.42
N THR A 154 5.88 13.74 1.18
CA THR A 154 4.48 13.63 0.80
C THR A 154 3.55 14.14 1.88
N ALA A 155 3.82 13.81 3.16
CA ALA A 155 3.04 14.30 4.29
C ALA A 155 3.07 15.84 4.40
N HIS A 156 4.24 16.47 4.22
CA HIS A 156 4.35 17.94 4.22
C HIS A 156 3.57 18.56 3.06
N TYR A 157 3.73 18.02 1.85
CA TYR A 157 2.97 18.50 0.70
C TYR A 157 1.45 18.41 0.92
N LEU A 158 0.97 17.30 1.48
CA LEU A 158 -0.45 17.13 1.77
C LEU A 158 -0.92 18.09 2.87
N LEU A 159 -0.11 18.36 3.89
CA LEU A 159 -0.41 19.33 4.93
C LEU A 159 -0.63 20.71 4.32
N ASP A 160 0.29 21.18 3.47
CA ASP A 160 0.18 22.47 2.77
C ASP A 160 -1.07 22.53 1.87
N ALA A 161 -1.37 21.43 1.18
CA ALA A 161 -2.54 21.35 0.30
C ALA A 161 -3.88 21.32 1.05
N LEU A 162 -3.90 20.82 2.30
CA LEU A 162 -5.09 20.75 3.16
C LEU A 162 -5.30 21.99 4.02
N GLU A 163 -4.24 22.78 4.27
CA GLU A 163 -4.30 23.97 5.11
C GLU A 163 -5.42 24.97 4.70
N PRO A 164 -5.62 25.29 3.39
CA PRO A 164 -6.68 26.22 2.97
C PRO A 164 -8.10 25.73 3.27
N ILE A 165 -8.29 24.40 3.44
CA ILE A 165 -9.59 23.80 3.73
C ILE A 165 -9.92 23.92 5.22
N GLY A 166 -8.90 24.05 6.08
CA GLY A 166 -9.07 24.20 7.53
C GLY A 166 -9.48 22.90 8.25
N VAL A 167 -9.27 21.73 7.61
CA VAL A 167 -9.54 20.43 8.21
C VAL A 167 -8.45 20.10 9.25
N LYS A 168 -8.83 19.39 10.31
CA LYS A 168 -7.86 18.88 11.29
C LYS A 168 -6.97 17.83 10.63
N VAL A 169 -5.66 18.06 10.60
CA VAL A 169 -4.68 17.08 10.07
C VAL A 169 -3.87 16.49 11.22
N THR A 170 -3.80 15.17 11.27
CA THR A 170 -3.00 14.40 12.22
C THR A 170 -2.12 13.40 11.49
N ARG A 171 -1.14 12.82 12.19
CA ARG A 171 -0.27 11.78 11.63
C ARG A 171 -0.08 10.64 12.64
N LEU A 172 0.33 9.47 12.14
CA LEU A 172 0.70 8.37 13.01
C LEU A 172 1.93 8.75 13.85
N ALA A 173 1.93 8.33 15.12
CA ALA A 173 3.06 8.57 16.01
C ALA A 173 4.26 7.73 15.57
N HIS A 174 5.45 8.33 15.63
CA HIS A 174 6.72 7.64 15.47
C HIS A 174 7.28 7.31 16.87
N GLY A 175 7.88 6.13 17.03
CA GLY A 175 8.44 5.79 18.33
C GLY A 175 9.00 4.37 18.43
N VAL A 176 9.37 3.99 19.64
CA VAL A 176 9.84 2.64 19.97
C VAL A 176 8.70 1.64 19.76
N PRO A 177 8.89 0.59 18.95
CA PRO A 177 7.87 -0.43 18.74
C PRO A 177 7.61 -1.21 20.03
N VAL A 178 6.36 -1.61 20.24
CA VAL A 178 5.98 -2.43 21.40
C VAL A 178 6.71 -3.77 21.36
N GLY A 179 7.41 -4.11 22.42
CA GLY A 179 8.25 -5.31 22.50
C GLY A 179 9.65 -5.16 21.91
N GLY A 180 10.02 -3.95 21.43
CA GLY A 180 11.39 -3.65 20.99
C GLY A 180 12.29 -3.26 22.16
N GLU A 181 13.54 -3.73 22.12
CA GLU A 181 14.60 -3.34 23.06
C GLU A 181 15.41 -2.18 22.44
N LEU A 182 15.82 -1.20 23.26
CA LEU A 182 16.44 0.04 22.77
C LEU A 182 17.76 -0.16 22.04
N ASP A 183 18.54 -1.16 22.43
CA ASP A 183 19.85 -1.50 21.86
C ASP A 183 19.78 -2.12 20.45
N TYR A 184 18.59 -2.58 20.03
CA TYR A 184 18.33 -3.08 18.66
C TYR A 184 17.75 -2.04 17.72
N LEU A 185 17.51 -0.80 18.20
CA LEU A 185 16.94 0.26 17.38
C LEU A 185 18.03 1.12 16.75
N ASP A 186 17.77 1.54 15.52
CA ASP A 186 18.63 2.48 14.83
C ASP A 186 18.54 3.91 15.42
N GLU A 187 19.56 4.72 15.17
CA GLU A 187 19.67 6.09 15.68
C GLU A 187 18.51 6.98 15.25
N GLY A 188 17.97 6.78 14.03
CA GLY A 188 16.85 7.54 13.50
C GLY A 188 15.56 7.26 14.28
N THR A 189 15.27 5.98 14.55
CA THR A 189 14.13 5.56 15.38
C THR A 189 14.22 6.10 16.80
N LEU A 190 15.41 6.03 17.42
CA LEU A 190 15.63 6.57 18.76
C LEU A 190 15.44 8.10 18.78
N SER A 191 16.00 8.82 17.81
CA SER A 191 15.85 10.27 17.70
C SER A 191 14.38 10.68 17.52
N ALA A 192 13.61 9.98 16.68
CA ALA A 192 12.20 10.21 16.49
C ALA A 192 11.39 9.96 17.77
N ALA A 193 11.69 8.88 18.50
CA ALA A 193 11.05 8.56 19.78
C ALA A 193 11.32 9.64 20.84
N PHE A 194 12.57 10.11 20.95
CA PHE A 194 12.92 11.22 21.85
C PHE A 194 12.20 12.52 21.50
N SER A 195 12.08 12.83 20.23
CA SER A 195 11.39 14.04 19.75
C SER A 195 9.88 13.95 20.02
N ALA A 196 9.29 12.76 19.90
CA ALA A 196 7.86 12.51 20.09
C ALA A 196 7.48 12.17 21.56
N ARG A 197 8.43 12.25 22.51
CA ARG A 197 8.16 11.93 23.93
C ARG A 197 7.02 12.75 24.50
N ARG A 198 6.19 12.12 25.31
CA ARG A 198 5.05 12.75 26.00
C ARG A 198 5.25 12.68 27.52
N SER A 199 4.66 13.65 28.22
CA SER A 199 4.49 13.55 29.68
C SER A 199 3.55 12.39 30.03
N LEU A 200 3.86 11.67 31.11
CA LEU A 200 3.00 10.64 31.69
C LEU A 200 1.87 11.26 32.51
#